data_8566863fa2779ee81e82f0f4398bb141
#
_entry.id   8566863fa2779ee81e82f0f4398bb141
#
_cell.length_a   1.000
_cell.length_b   1.000
_cell.length_c   1.000
_cell.angle_alpha   90.00
_cell.angle_beta   90.00
_cell.angle_gamma   90.00
#
_symmetry.space_group_name_H-M   'P 1'
#
loop_
_entity.id
_entity.type
_entity.pdbx_description
1 polymer ?
#
loop_
_entity_poly.entity_id
_entity_poly.type
_entity_poly.pdbx_seq_one_letter_code
_entity_poly.pdbx_strand_id
1 'polypeptide(L)'
;MTERQLKILKEDYFFLSGVVHAKTVDKPSIAIKLGVSWPTVKKKVASLLNESIIINGGDSYKINPDILVTSLFIGIYSDGISITCIALNLAQETVELSEVLSKENYDSFIAIIHNTNLSLLSKITFLVHLFSQEDKILNVGISIQGTITLSGDVIISNSHLSLNSSSFLDKCTLFEAVRANYYMLKADHLFADMWYLYVGNEAIYLLSNGTISPSKGLISLDTCEKEAISTLFEHNTNSISLFETKDIVLRKIIPFMHFVHPSVLIVGGALASQDVSSFVYSDFKALNISEVKFDDSNFAKSIACFAMSKFFKGREWYHSQ
;
A
#
# COMPACT_ATOMS: atom_id res chain seq x y z
N MET A 1 0.65 14.71 20.46
CA MET A 1 0.93 13.40 21.08
C MET A 1 2.14 13.52 22.01
N THR A 2 2.10 12.93 23.23
CA THR A 2 3.23 12.94 24.18
C THR A 2 4.24 11.83 23.85
N GLU A 3 5.50 11.97 24.31
CA GLU A 3 6.52 10.91 24.16
C GLU A 3 6.08 9.56 24.77
N ARG A 4 5.37 9.63 25.90
CA ARG A 4 4.84 8.43 26.57
C ARG A 4 3.76 7.74 25.73
N GLN A 5 2.83 8.50 25.16
CA GLN A 5 1.83 7.97 24.22
C GLN A 5 2.49 7.34 22.99
N LEU A 6 3.49 8.01 22.42
CA LEU A 6 4.25 7.50 21.28
C LEU A 6 4.97 6.18 21.61
N LYS A 7 5.58 6.07 22.79
CA LYS A 7 6.23 4.84 23.24
C LYS A 7 5.23 3.69 23.35
N ILE A 8 4.09 3.93 23.98
CA ILE A 8 3.03 2.91 24.13
C ILE A 8 2.48 2.49 22.76
N LEU A 9 2.26 3.43 21.85
CA LEU A 9 1.83 3.14 20.49
C LEU A 9 2.85 2.26 19.76
N LYS A 10 4.16 2.55 19.87
CA LYS A 10 5.21 1.73 19.27
C LYS A 10 5.25 0.31 19.82
N GLU A 11 4.96 0.13 21.09
CA GLU A 11 4.98 -1.18 21.76
C GLU A 11 3.69 -1.99 21.51
N ASP A 12 2.55 -1.32 21.42
CA ASP A 12 1.23 -1.94 21.45
C ASP A 12 0.36 -1.66 20.19
N TYR A 13 0.93 -1.13 19.11
CA TYR A 13 0.16 -0.77 17.89
C TYR A 13 -0.66 -1.93 17.34
N PHE A 14 -0.08 -3.12 17.27
CA PHE A 14 -0.79 -4.32 16.80
C PHE A 14 -2.01 -4.65 17.69
N PHE A 15 -1.84 -4.52 18.99
CA PHE A 15 -2.92 -4.70 19.94
C PHE A 15 -3.99 -3.61 19.78
N LEU A 16 -3.58 -2.34 19.64
CA LEU A 16 -4.46 -1.21 19.37
C LEU A 16 -5.31 -1.43 18.11
N SER A 17 -4.67 -1.80 17.01
CA SER A 17 -5.35 -2.10 15.75
C SER A 17 -6.39 -3.21 15.93
N GLY A 18 -6.05 -4.30 16.61
CA GLY A 18 -6.99 -5.38 16.89
C GLY A 18 -8.18 -4.97 17.76
N VAL A 19 -7.97 -4.07 18.74
CA VAL A 19 -9.02 -3.56 19.62
C VAL A 19 -9.96 -2.60 18.90
N VAL A 20 -9.42 -1.70 18.08
CA VAL A 20 -10.21 -0.68 17.37
C VAL A 20 -11.01 -1.29 16.22
N HIS A 21 -10.45 -2.26 15.49
CA HIS A 21 -11.14 -2.95 14.41
C HIS A 21 -12.07 -4.10 14.91
N ALA A 22 -12.13 -4.35 16.20
CA ALA A 22 -13.13 -5.26 16.75
C ALA A 22 -14.49 -4.56 16.71
N LYS A 23 -15.36 -4.95 15.79
CA LYS A 23 -16.71 -4.39 15.59
C LYS A 23 -17.64 -4.56 16.80
N THR A 24 -17.25 -5.36 17.80
CA THR A 24 -18.00 -5.60 19.03
C THR A 24 -17.03 -5.65 20.21
N VAL A 25 -17.41 -5.01 21.31
CA VAL A 25 -16.70 -5.08 22.61
C VAL A 25 -16.91 -6.46 23.27
N ASP A 26 -17.29 -7.46 22.51
CA ASP A 26 -17.31 -8.82 23.01
C ASP A 26 -15.89 -9.25 23.36
N LYS A 27 -15.65 -9.18 24.64
CA LYS A 27 -14.35 -9.28 25.33
C LYS A 27 -13.61 -10.59 25.03
N PRO A 28 -14.26 -11.75 24.90
CA PRO A 28 -13.62 -12.98 24.47
C PRO A 28 -13.16 -12.98 23.01
N SER A 29 -13.89 -12.34 22.12
CA SER A 29 -13.54 -12.31 20.69
C SER A 29 -12.26 -11.53 20.42
N ILE A 30 -12.00 -10.43 21.15
CA ILE A 30 -10.74 -9.68 21.07
C ILE A 30 -9.55 -10.56 21.53
N ALA A 31 -9.71 -11.29 22.63
CA ALA A 31 -8.67 -12.16 23.15
C ALA A 31 -8.32 -13.29 22.15
N ILE A 32 -9.34 -13.91 21.57
CA ILE A 32 -9.18 -14.95 20.54
C ILE A 32 -8.50 -14.38 19.29
N LYS A 33 -8.98 -13.25 18.78
CA LYS A 33 -8.44 -12.59 17.58
C LYS A 33 -6.98 -12.20 17.74
N LEU A 34 -6.59 -11.75 18.94
CA LEU A 34 -5.23 -11.33 19.25
C LEU A 34 -4.32 -12.48 19.76
N GLY A 35 -4.86 -13.68 19.94
CA GLY A 35 -4.10 -14.82 20.46
C GLY A 35 -3.53 -14.60 21.87
N VAL A 36 -4.20 -13.77 22.71
CA VAL A 36 -3.75 -13.42 24.06
C VAL A 36 -4.83 -13.69 25.10
N SER A 37 -4.42 -13.86 26.37
CA SER A 37 -5.39 -14.10 27.44
C SER A 37 -6.25 -12.86 27.74
N TRP A 38 -7.48 -13.08 28.20
CA TRP A 38 -8.38 -11.98 28.57
C TRP A 38 -7.81 -11.05 29.66
N PRO A 39 -7.15 -11.53 30.73
CA PRO A 39 -6.47 -10.63 31.67
C PRO A 39 -5.45 -9.71 31.02
N THR A 40 -4.71 -10.19 30.01
CA THR A 40 -3.75 -9.40 29.22
C THR A 40 -4.47 -8.30 28.44
N VAL A 41 -5.58 -8.64 27.76
CA VAL A 41 -6.42 -7.67 27.04
C VAL A 41 -6.89 -6.58 27.99
N LYS A 42 -7.47 -6.96 29.15
CA LYS A 42 -7.97 -6.02 30.14
C LYS A 42 -6.90 -5.06 30.64
N LYS A 43 -5.69 -5.57 30.94
CA LYS A 43 -4.56 -4.74 31.40
C LYS A 43 -4.11 -3.74 30.32
N LYS A 44 -3.97 -4.19 29.08
CA LYS A 44 -3.54 -3.34 27.97
C LYS A 44 -4.58 -2.28 27.60
N VAL A 45 -5.87 -2.66 27.53
CA VAL A 45 -6.96 -1.71 27.29
C VAL A 45 -7.01 -0.64 28.40
N ALA A 46 -6.86 -1.02 29.66
CA ALA A 46 -6.81 -0.07 30.76
C ALA A 46 -5.62 0.91 30.63
N SER A 47 -4.46 0.42 30.20
CA SER A 47 -3.30 1.27 29.90
C SER A 47 -3.57 2.28 28.77
N LEU A 48 -4.17 1.83 27.68
CA LEU A 48 -4.51 2.70 26.55
C LEU A 48 -5.55 3.76 26.91
N LEU A 49 -6.55 3.40 27.75
CA LEU A 49 -7.56 4.34 28.27
C LEU A 49 -6.93 5.38 29.20
N ASN A 50 -6.09 4.94 30.15
CA ASN A 50 -5.43 5.83 31.11
C ASN A 50 -4.51 6.86 30.43
N GLU A 51 -3.89 6.49 29.33
CA GLU A 51 -3.05 7.40 28.53
C GLU A 51 -3.85 8.15 27.46
N SER A 52 -5.17 8.05 27.48
CA SER A 52 -6.05 8.71 26.49
C SER A 52 -5.70 8.41 25.05
N ILE A 53 -5.14 7.23 24.75
CA ILE A 53 -4.87 6.77 23.39
C ILE A 53 -6.16 6.29 22.74
N ILE A 54 -6.99 5.60 23.53
CA ILE A 54 -8.34 5.21 23.12
C ILE A 54 -9.37 5.84 24.04
N ILE A 55 -10.58 5.96 23.53
CA ILE A 55 -11.76 6.39 24.28
C ILE A 55 -12.84 5.31 24.20
N ASN A 56 -13.74 5.29 25.18
CA ASN A 56 -14.91 4.43 25.16
C ASN A 56 -15.95 5.03 24.21
N GLY A 57 -16.28 4.34 23.15
CA GLY A 57 -17.27 4.73 22.14
C GLY A 57 -18.65 4.06 22.34
N GLY A 58 -18.96 3.55 23.52
CA GLY A 58 -20.18 2.77 23.80
C GLY A 58 -19.94 1.28 23.53
N ASP A 59 -20.34 0.80 22.38
CA ASP A 59 -20.19 -0.62 22.00
C ASP A 59 -18.78 -0.98 21.49
N SER A 60 -17.89 0.00 21.28
CA SER A 60 -16.53 -0.23 20.81
C SER A 60 -15.55 0.80 21.38
N TYR A 61 -14.27 0.45 21.37
CA TYR A 61 -13.22 1.42 21.62
C TYR A 61 -12.88 2.16 20.33
N LYS A 62 -12.62 3.47 20.45
CA LYS A 62 -12.18 4.32 19.34
C LYS A 62 -10.83 4.93 19.69
N ILE A 63 -10.01 5.20 18.70
CA ILE A 63 -8.80 6.00 18.87
C ILE A 63 -9.24 7.42 19.26
N ASN A 64 -8.53 8.02 20.21
CA ASN A 64 -8.78 9.39 20.60
C ASN A 64 -8.59 10.32 19.37
N PRO A 65 -9.55 11.19 19.05
CA PRO A 65 -9.45 12.12 17.93
C PRO A 65 -8.17 12.96 17.95
N ASP A 66 -7.70 13.41 19.11
CA ASP A 66 -6.46 14.18 19.23
C ASP A 66 -5.22 13.39 18.79
N ILE A 67 -5.24 12.07 18.98
CA ILE A 67 -4.18 11.17 18.50
C ILE A 67 -4.28 10.98 17.00
N LEU A 68 -5.50 10.85 16.46
CA LEU A 68 -5.71 10.69 15.02
C LEU A 68 -5.15 11.87 14.22
N VAL A 69 -5.44 13.10 14.67
CA VAL A 69 -4.99 14.32 13.95
C VAL A 69 -3.50 14.63 14.11
N THR A 70 -2.83 14.02 15.11
CA THR A 70 -1.40 14.24 15.37
C THR A 70 -0.50 13.05 15.00
N SER A 71 -1.08 12.02 14.38
CA SER A 71 -0.35 10.77 14.06
C SER A 71 -0.66 10.36 12.64
N LEU A 72 0.00 11.02 11.70
CA LEU A 72 -0.26 10.87 10.27
C LEU A 72 0.90 10.15 9.56
N PHE A 73 0.55 9.46 8.51
CA PHE A 73 1.47 8.71 7.66
C PHE A 73 1.21 9.08 6.21
N ILE A 74 2.27 9.39 5.48
CA ILE A 74 2.19 9.77 4.08
C ILE A 74 2.62 8.59 3.20
N GLY A 75 1.89 8.35 2.14
CA GLY A 75 2.32 7.52 1.02
C GLY A 75 2.55 8.37 -0.21
N ILE A 76 3.73 8.28 -0.79
CA ILE A 76 4.09 8.89 -2.07
C ILE A 76 4.28 7.75 -3.07
N TYR A 77 3.50 7.75 -4.11
CA TYR A 77 3.64 6.83 -5.23
C TYR A 77 3.90 7.59 -6.52
N SER A 78 4.81 7.08 -7.33
CA SER A 78 5.00 7.57 -8.69
C SER A 78 5.05 6.40 -9.68
N ASP A 79 4.28 6.54 -10.75
CA ASP A 79 4.29 5.65 -11.91
C ASP A 79 5.38 6.00 -12.95
N GLY A 80 6.22 6.97 -12.64
CA GLY A 80 7.25 7.51 -13.55
C GLY A 80 6.82 8.77 -14.32
N ILE A 81 5.53 9.06 -14.37
CA ILE A 81 4.93 10.21 -15.06
C ILE A 81 4.29 11.16 -14.05
N SER A 82 3.46 10.61 -13.19
CA SER A 82 2.70 11.34 -12.18
C SER A 82 3.18 11.01 -10.77
N ILE A 83 2.79 11.85 -9.81
CA ILE A 83 3.02 11.61 -8.38
C ILE A 83 1.67 11.69 -7.68
N THR A 84 1.36 10.67 -6.90
CA THR A 84 0.20 10.63 -6.04
C THR A 84 0.64 10.60 -4.58
N CYS A 85 0.03 11.46 -3.75
CA CYS A 85 0.28 11.53 -2.32
C CYS A 85 -1.01 11.32 -1.55
N ILE A 86 -0.97 10.49 -0.52
CA ILE A 86 -2.10 10.26 0.40
C ILE A 86 -1.61 10.36 1.83
N ALA A 87 -2.38 11.01 2.68
CA ALA A 87 -2.22 10.99 4.12
C ALA A 87 -3.21 10.02 4.76
N LEU A 88 -2.74 9.22 5.72
CA LEU A 88 -3.56 8.34 6.55
C LEU A 88 -3.37 8.67 8.02
N ASN A 89 -4.44 8.57 8.80
CA ASN A 89 -4.39 8.56 10.25
C ASN A 89 -4.18 7.13 10.79
N LEU A 90 -4.08 7.00 12.12
CA LEU A 90 -3.91 5.70 12.79
C LEU A 90 -5.07 4.72 12.59
N ALA A 91 -6.25 5.20 12.23
CA ALA A 91 -7.39 4.36 11.88
C ALA A 91 -7.38 3.94 10.39
N GLN A 92 -6.31 4.28 9.64
CA GLN A 92 -6.17 4.04 8.20
C GLN A 92 -7.21 4.79 7.34
N GLU A 93 -7.79 5.83 7.89
CA GLU A 93 -8.68 6.73 7.17
C GLU A 93 -7.86 7.78 6.43
N THR A 94 -8.29 8.11 5.22
CA THR A 94 -7.65 9.15 4.41
C THR A 94 -7.96 10.52 5.01
N VAL A 95 -6.92 11.35 5.10
CA VAL A 95 -6.99 12.74 5.56
C VAL A 95 -6.55 13.64 4.41
N GLU A 96 -7.29 14.73 4.19
CA GLU A 96 -6.97 15.68 3.15
C GLU A 96 -5.63 16.39 3.44
N LEU A 97 -4.75 16.46 2.44
CA LEU A 97 -3.43 17.10 2.60
C LEU A 97 -3.53 18.59 2.98
N SER A 98 -4.60 19.26 2.59
CA SER A 98 -4.90 20.64 3.00
C SER A 98 -5.18 20.79 4.51
N GLU A 99 -5.57 19.72 5.19
CA GLU A 99 -5.79 19.69 6.64
C GLU A 99 -4.51 19.27 7.39
N VAL A 100 -3.64 18.54 6.69
CA VAL A 100 -2.37 18.04 7.22
C VAL A 100 -1.29 19.11 7.20
N LEU A 101 -1.13 19.79 6.08
CA LEU A 101 -0.09 20.79 5.86
C LEU A 101 -0.53 22.17 6.35
N SER A 102 0.43 22.98 6.79
CA SER A 102 0.20 24.41 6.93
C SER A 102 -0.17 25.01 5.55
N LYS A 103 -0.85 26.15 5.53
CA LYS A 103 -1.25 26.79 4.26
C LYS A 103 -0.04 27.02 3.34
N GLU A 104 1.06 27.50 3.88
CA GLU A 104 2.30 27.76 3.14
C GLU A 104 2.88 26.48 2.55
N ASN A 105 2.91 25.39 3.35
CA ASN A 105 3.40 24.09 2.91
C ASN A 105 2.45 23.46 1.89
N TYR A 106 1.14 23.67 2.00
CA TYR A 106 0.17 23.18 1.01
C TYR A 106 0.32 23.91 -0.34
N ASP A 107 0.48 25.23 -0.32
CA ASP A 107 0.76 26.00 -1.54
C ASP A 107 2.06 25.54 -2.20
N SER A 108 3.10 25.28 -1.41
CA SER A 108 4.36 24.72 -1.88
C SER A 108 4.20 23.30 -2.46
N PHE A 109 3.41 22.44 -1.82
CA PHE A 109 3.07 21.11 -2.32
C PHE A 109 2.43 21.20 -3.72
N ILE A 110 1.43 22.03 -3.89
CA ILE A 110 0.76 22.23 -5.19
C ILE A 110 1.74 22.75 -6.24
N ALA A 111 2.58 23.73 -5.88
CA ALA A 111 3.60 24.26 -6.77
C ALA A 111 4.61 23.20 -7.23
N ILE A 112 5.07 22.32 -6.33
CA ILE A 112 6.01 21.22 -6.63
C ILE A 112 5.37 20.21 -7.60
N ILE A 113 4.14 19.77 -7.32
CA ILE A 113 3.45 18.76 -8.14
C ILE A 113 3.27 19.27 -9.57
N HIS A 114 2.83 20.52 -9.75
CA HIS A 114 2.55 21.08 -11.07
C HIS A 114 3.77 21.66 -11.80
N ASN A 115 4.96 21.68 -11.18
CA ASN A 115 6.15 22.21 -11.81
C ASN A 115 6.68 21.25 -12.90
N THR A 116 6.49 21.61 -14.14
CA THR A 116 6.97 20.81 -15.30
C THR A 116 8.49 20.85 -15.50
N ASN A 117 9.19 21.81 -14.90
CA ASN A 117 10.64 21.95 -15.03
C ASN A 117 11.42 21.10 -14.02
N LEU A 118 10.76 20.55 -13.00
CA LEU A 118 11.39 19.67 -12.03
C LEU A 118 11.36 18.23 -12.51
N SER A 119 12.51 17.56 -12.36
CA SER A 119 12.57 16.11 -12.55
C SER A 119 11.72 15.40 -11.50
N LEU A 120 11.25 14.19 -11.80
CA LEU A 120 10.50 13.35 -10.87
C LEU A 120 11.23 13.20 -9.52
N LEU A 121 12.55 12.93 -9.59
CA LEU A 121 13.36 12.80 -8.38
C LEU A 121 13.38 14.07 -7.56
N SER A 122 13.58 15.23 -8.21
CA SER A 122 13.58 16.52 -7.53
C SER A 122 12.24 16.77 -6.83
N LYS A 123 11.13 16.47 -7.50
CA LYS A 123 9.79 16.58 -6.90
C LYS A 123 9.66 15.71 -5.66
N ILE A 124 10.00 14.43 -5.74
CA ILE A 124 9.93 13.50 -4.59
C ILE A 124 10.82 14.00 -3.46
N THR A 125 12.03 14.45 -3.76
CA THR A 125 12.95 15.01 -2.76
C THR A 125 12.34 16.20 -2.02
N PHE A 126 11.78 17.16 -2.76
CA PHE A 126 11.13 18.32 -2.16
C PHE A 126 9.89 17.93 -1.34
N LEU A 127 9.07 16.99 -1.82
CA LEU A 127 7.89 16.52 -1.09
C LEU A 127 8.26 15.84 0.23
N VAL A 128 9.30 15.00 0.21
CA VAL A 128 9.78 14.36 1.42
C VAL A 128 10.28 15.40 2.43
N HIS A 129 11.03 16.39 1.97
CA HIS A 129 11.48 17.46 2.84
C HIS A 129 10.31 18.24 3.44
N LEU A 130 9.33 18.61 2.60
CA LEU A 130 8.13 19.32 3.01
C LEU A 130 7.34 18.54 4.08
N PHE A 131 7.05 17.26 3.84
CA PHE A 131 6.34 16.41 4.79
C PHE A 131 7.12 16.16 6.08
N SER A 132 8.45 16.11 6.00
CA SER A 132 9.31 15.91 7.19
C SER A 132 9.34 17.11 8.14
N GLN A 133 8.94 18.29 7.68
CA GLN A 133 8.85 19.49 8.51
C GLN A 133 7.57 19.52 9.36
N GLU A 134 6.58 18.71 9.03
CA GLU A 134 5.32 18.67 9.76
C GLU A 134 5.43 17.70 10.96
N ASP A 135 5.29 18.23 12.17
CA ASP A 135 5.38 17.42 13.41
C ASP A 135 4.28 16.33 13.52
N LYS A 136 3.15 16.55 12.85
CA LYS A 136 2.05 15.59 12.82
C LYS A 136 2.36 14.35 11.96
N ILE A 137 3.32 14.45 11.04
CA ILE A 137 3.71 13.37 10.14
C ILE A 137 4.79 12.53 10.81
N LEU A 138 4.46 11.29 11.12
CA LEU A 138 5.35 10.38 11.83
C LEU A 138 6.28 9.60 10.89
N ASN A 139 5.81 9.27 9.69
CA ASN A 139 6.62 8.60 8.69
C ASN A 139 6.08 8.82 7.27
N VAL A 140 6.98 8.76 6.29
CA VAL A 140 6.70 8.90 4.87
C VAL A 140 7.13 7.63 4.14
N GLY A 141 6.19 6.94 3.52
CA GLY A 141 6.47 5.85 2.60
C GLY A 141 6.63 6.37 1.19
N ILE A 142 7.57 5.81 0.45
CA ILE A 142 7.84 6.19 -0.93
C ILE A 142 7.89 4.94 -1.78
N SER A 143 7.21 4.97 -2.91
CA SER A 143 7.41 4.00 -3.97
C SER A 143 7.45 4.69 -5.32
N ILE A 144 8.40 4.26 -6.11
CA ILE A 144 8.56 4.71 -7.49
C ILE A 144 8.48 3.46 -8.35
N GLN A 145 7.74 3.53 -9.44
CA GLN A 145 7.70 2.42 -10.38
C GLN A 145 9.11 2.16 -10.92
N GLY A 146 9.62 0.95 -10.69
CA GLY A 146 10.97 0.56 -11.03
C GLY A 146 11.44 -0.61 -10.16
N THR A 147 12.63 -1.10 -10.42
CA THR A 147 13.24 -2.19 -9.64
C THR A 147 14.05 -1.61 -8.49
N ILE A 148 13.77 -2.07 -7.28
CA ILE A 148 14.56 -1.72 -6.09
C ILE A 148 15.72 -2.70 -5.97
N THR A 149 16.94 -2.19 -5.92
CA THR A 149 18.15 -2.99 -5.71
C THR A 149 18.33 -3.36 -4.24
N LEU A 150 19.20 -4.32 -3.98
CA LEU A 150 19.58 -4.70 -2.60
C LEU A 150 20.25 -3.55 -1.84
N SER A 151 20.87 -2.58 -2.55
CA SER A 151 21.44 -1.36 -1.96
C SER A 151 20.39 -0.30 -1.65
N GLY A 152 19.12 -0.51 -2.02
CA GLY A 152 18.05 0.47 -1.83
C GLY A 152 17.95 1.53 -2.94
N ASP A 153 18.69 1.37 -4.04
CA ASP A 153 18.55 2.23 -5.21
C ASP A 153 17.35 1.80 -6.05
N VAL A 154 16.72 2.75 -6.73
CA VAL A 154 15.64 2.47 -7.69
C VAL A 154 16.18 2.58 -9.10
N ILE A 155 15.96 1.54 -9.90
CA ILE A 155 16.29 1.53 -11.32
C ILE A 155 15.01 1.78 -12.11
N ILE A 156 14.96 2.90 -12.82
CA ILE A 156 13.88 3.27 -13.72
C ILE A 156 14.46 3.40 -15.13
N SER A 157 13.97 2.61 -16.07
CA SER A 157 14.35 2.73 -17.51
C SER A 157 15.86 2.94 -17.73
N ASN A 158 16.72 2.13 -17.09
CA ASN A 158 18.19 2.24 -17.09
C ASN A 158 18.80 3.46 -16.36
N SER A 159 18.01 4.24 -15.66
CA SER A 159 18.51 5.32 -14.82
C SER A 159 18.57 4.85 -13.36
N HIS A 160 19.75 4.97 -12.74
CA HIS A 160 19.90 4.72 -11.31
C HIS A 160 19.46 5.93 -10.51
N LEU A 161 18.49 5.72 -9.63
CA LEU A 161 18.02 6.71 -8.67
C LEU A 161 18.55 6.33 -7.30
N SER A 162 19.62 6.94 -6.84
CA SER A 162 20.09 6.73 -5.47
C SER A 162 19.32 7.65 -4.52
N LEU A 163 18.47 7.03 -3.68
CA LEU A 163 17.80 7.71 -2.57
C LEU A 163 18.63 7.65 -1.27
N ASN A 164 19.85 7.13 -1.35
CA ASN A 164 20.75 6.92 -0.22
C ASN A 164 21.43 8.20 0.32
N SER A 165 20.93 9.41 0.02
CA SER A 165 21.45 10.59 0.71
C SER A 165 20.97 10.57 2.16
N SER A 166 21.91 10.51 3.06
CA SER A 166 21.81 10.29 4.51
C SER A 166 20.86 11.21 5.30
N SER A 167 20.31 12.23 4.69
CA SER A 167 19.36 13.17 5.31
C SER A 167 17.89 12.76 5.22
N PHE A 168 17.56 11.73 4.42
CA PHE A 168 16.19 11.30 4.18
C PHE A 168 15.69 10.21 5.11
N LEU A 169 16.61 9.48 5.77
CA LEU A 169 16.31 8.14 6.29
C LEU A 169 15.54 8.09 7.61
N ASP A 170 15.50 9.15 8.38
CA ASP A 170 14.90 9.07 9.73
C ASP A 170 13.36 8.99 9.71
N LYS A 171 12.71 9.60 8.71
CA LYS A 171 11.24 9.59 8.57
C LYS A 171 10.76 8.97 7.25
N CYS A 172 11.62 8.33 6.47
CA CYS A 172 11.24 7.84 5.15
C CYS A 172 11.57 6.36 4.97
N THR A 173 10.71 5.65 4.23
CA THR A 173 10.93 4.26 3.88
C THR A 173 10.54 4.04 2.42
N LEU A 174 11.44 3.40 1.66
CA LEU A 174 11.20 3.02 0.27
C LEU A 174 10.56 1.64 0.21
N PHE A 175 9.51 1.51 -0.64
CA PHE A 175 8.77 0.27 -0.84
C PHE A 175 8.57 -0.04 -2.32
N GLU A 176 8.39 -1.30 -2.62
CA GLU A 176 7.85 -1.76 -3.88
C GLU A 176 6.31 -1.71 -3.83
N ALA A 177 5.68 -0.85 -4.66
CA ALA A 177 4.25 -0.57 -4.60
C ALA A 177 3.38 -1.81 -4.77
N VAL A 178 3.70 -2.65 -5.76
CA VAL A 178 2.93 -3.86 -6.06
C VAL A 178 2.93 -4.82 -4.88
N ARG A 179 4.09 -4.95 -4.23
CA ARG A 179 4.26 -5.79 -3.03
C ARG A 179 3.50 -5.23 -1.84
N ALA A 180 3.58 -3.90 -1.64
CA ALA A 180 2.82 -3.24 -0.59
C ALA A 180 1.32 -3.47 -0.76
N ASN A 181 0.81 -3.31 -1.98
CA ASN A 181 -0.60 -3.50 -2.28
C ASN A 181 -1.04 -4.96 -2.09
N TYR A 182 -0.23 -5.92 -2.56
CA TYR A 182 -0.48 -7.35 -2.34
C TYR A 182 -0.71 -7.67 -0.85
N TYR A 183 0.15 -7.15 0.02
CA TYR A 183 0.02 -7.43 1.45
C TYR A 183 -1.21 -6.76 2.08
N MET A 184 -1.60 -5.59 1.61
CA MET A 184 -2.85 -4.96 2.04
C MET A 184 -4.06 -5.81 1.66
N LEU A 185 -4.12 -6.26 0.41
CA LEU A 185 -5.19 -7.15 -0.07
C LEU A 185 -5.20 -8.50 0.65
N LYS A 186 -4.02 -9.03 0.96
CA LYS A 186 -3.88 -10.28 1.72
C LYS A 186 -4.51 -10.19 3.11
N ALA A 187 -4.46 -9.04 3.77
CA ALA A 187 -5.07 -8.87 5.08
C ALA A 187 -6.58 -9.11 5.07
N ASP A 188 -7.24 -8.84 3.94
CA ASP A 188 -8.68 -9.07 3.75
C ASP A 188 -9.00 -10.52 3.36
N HIS A 189 -8.00 -11.30 2.95
CA HIS A 189 -8.14 -12.67 2.41
C HIS A 189 -7.24 -13.70 3.12
N LEU A 190 -7.08 -13.59 4.43
CA LEU A 190 -6.12 -14.37 5.24
C LEU A 190 -6.20 -15.89 5.07
N PHE A 191 -7.38 -16.42 4.78
CA PHE A 191 -7.64 -17.88 4.68
C PHE A 191 -7.81 -18.37 3.25
N ALA A 192 -7.72 -17.49 2.25
CA ALA A 192 -7.86 -17.87 0.86
C ALA A 192 -6.49 -18.07 0.21
N ASP A 193 -6.39 -19.05 -0.69
CA ASP A 193 -5.28 -19.13 -1.64
C ASP A 193 -5.43 -17.98 -2.64
N MET A 194 -4.89 -16.81 -2.27
CA MET A 194 -5.00 -15.56 -3.00
C MET A 194 -3.78 -15.34 -3.87
N TRP A 195 -4.03 -15.04 -5.13
CA TRP A 195 -3.04 -14.57 -6.07
C TRP A 195 -3.35 -13.14 -6.52
N TYR A 196 -2.31 -12.34 -6.65
CA TYR A 196 -2.39 -10.97 -7.14
C TYR A 196 -1.63 -10.86 -8.45
N LEU A 197 -2.36 -10.56 -9.52
CA LEU A 197 -1.86 -10.29 -10.85
C LEU A 197 -1.87 -8.77 -11.07
N TYR A 198 -0.72 -8.15 -11.16
CA TYR A 198 -0.61 -6.74 -11.50
C TYR A 198 0.03 -6.56 -12.86
N VAL A 199 -0.68 -5.88 -13.76
CA VAL A 199 -0.22 -5.57 -15.11
C VAL A 199 0.29 -4.13 -15.12
N GLY A 200 1.60 -3.99 -15.05
CA GLY A 200 2.30 -2.70 -15.11
C GLY A 200 2.88 -2.42 -16.50
N ASN A 201 3.33 -1.19 -16.73
CA ASN A 201 3.93 -0.77 -18.00
C ASN A 201 5.24 -1.51 -18.33
N GLU A 202 6.01 -1.88 -17.31
CA GLU A 202 7.33 -2.47 -17.48
C GLU A 202 7.33 -4.00 -17.34
N ALA A 203 6.37 -4.53 -16.59
CA ALA A 203 6.31 -5.94 -16.28
C ALA A 203 4.93 -6.39 -15.76
N ILE A 204 4.67 -7.68 -15.84
CA ILE A 204 3.56 -8.32 -15.17
C ILE A 204 4.07 -8.95 -13.87
N TYR A 205 3.39 -8.67 -12.77
CA TYR A 205 3.71 -9.22 -11.46
C TYR A 205 2.66 -10.26 -11.07
N LEU A 206 3.11 -11.42 -10.63
CA LEU A 206 2.24 -12.47 -10.11
C LEU A 206 2.71 -12.86 -8.71
N LEU A 207 1.95 -12.51 -7.71
CA LEU A 207 2.28 -12.69 -6.29
C LEU A 207 1.30 -13.64 -5.63
N SER A 208 1.79 -14.52 -4.77
CA SER A 208 0.99 -15.52 -4.05
C SER A 208 1.32 -15.60 -2.56
N ASN A 209 0.49 -16.34 -1.85
CA ASN A 209 0.51 -16.53 -0.40
C ASN A 209 1.70 -17.27 0.17
N GLY A 210 2.80 -17.46 -0.50
CA GLY A 210 3.82 -17.96 0.36
C GLY A 210 4.90 -18.87 -0.16
N THR A 211 4.98 -19.17 -1.42
CA THR A 211 6.08 -20.03 -1.91
C THR A 211 6.85 -19.50 -3.08
N ILE A 212 6.38 -18.43 -3.71
CA ILE A 212 7.11 -17.80 -4.82
C ILE A 212 7.70 -16.49 -4.30
N SER A 213 9.04 -16.47 -4.22
CA SER A 213 9.76 -15.21 -3.97
C SER A 213 9.26 -14.13 -4.92
N PRO A 214 9.02 -12.89 -4.48
CA PRO A 214 8.58 -11.80 -5.33
C PRO A 214 9.45 -11.61 -6.59
N SER A 215 10.73 -11.93 -6.50
CA SER A 215 11.64 -11.95 -7.65
C SER A 215 11.34 -13.03 -8.70
N LYS A 216 10.55 -14.05 -8.37
CA LYS A 216 10.14 -15.12 -9.30
C LYS A 216 8.77 -14.90 -9.91
N GLY A 217 8.00 -13.95 -9.40
CA GLY A 217 6.70 -13.57 -9.93
C GLY A 217 6.76 -12.47 -11.00
N LEU A 218 7.96 -11.99 -11.34
CA LEU A 218 8.14 -10.98 -12.36
C LEU A 218 8.20 -11.63 -13.76
N ILE A 219 7.23 -11.31 -14.58
CA ILE A 219 7.17 -11.73 -15.98
C ILE A 219 7.60 -10.54 -16.84
N SER A 220 8.76 -10.64 -17.49
CA SER A 220 9.28 -9.57 -18.34
C SER A 220 8.46 -9.41 -19.60
N LEU A 221 8.33 -8.17 -20.04
CA LEU A 221 7.69 -7.76 -21.28
C LEU A 221 8.77 -7.35 -22.28
N ASP A 222 8.58 -7.69 -23.54
CA ASP A 222 9.38 -7.12 -24.62
C ASP A 222 8.90 -5.68 -24.98
N THR A 223 9.60 -5.02 -25.89
CA THR A 223 9.31 -3.63 -26.24
C THR A 223 7.90 -3.45 -26.81
N CYS A 224 7.47 -4.34 -27.71
CA CYS A 224 6.14 -4.25 -28.32
C CYS A 224 5.02 -4.51 -27.30
N GLU A 225 5.23 -5.46 -26.40
CA GLU A 225 4.30 -5.76 -25.32
C GLU A 225 4.17 -4.58 -24.34
N LYS A 226 5.27 -3.90 -24.03
CA LYS A 226 5.26 -2.68 -23.20
C LYS A 226 4.49 -1.54 -23.86
N GLU A 227 4.70 -1.31 -25.17
CA GLU A 227 3.99 -0.31 -25.95
C GLU A 227 2.48 -0.57 -25.94
N ALA A 228 2.06 -1.82 -26.17
CA ALA A 228 0.66 -2.20 -26.16
C ALA A 228 0.00 -1.94 -24.80
N ILE A 229 0.67 -2.31 -23.71
CA ILE A 229 0.15 -2.10 -22.34
C ILE A 229 0.15 -0.60 -21.99
N SER A 230 1.18 0.15 -22.34
CA SER A 230 1.28 1.60 -22.09
C SER A 230 0.10 2.37 -22.70
N THR A 231 -0.35 1.95 -23.90
CA THR A 231 -1.51 2.57 -24.56
C THR A 231 -2.78 2.49 -23.72
N LEU A 232 -2.96 1.46 -22.88
CA LEU A 232 -4.09 1.38 -21.96
C LEU A 232 -3.99 2.36 -20.81
N PHE A 233 -2.80 2.61 -20.28
CA PHE A 233 -2.59 3.57 -19.20
C PHE A 233 -2.80 5.02 -19.64
N GLU A 234 -2.58 5.33 -20.92
CA GLU A 234 -2.78 6.68 -21.48
C GLU A 234 -4.26 7.02 -21.72
N HIS A 235 -5.20 6.20 -21.25
CA HIS A 235 -6.66 6.35 -21.45
C HIS A 235 -7.11 6.38 -22.92
N ASN A 236 -6.25 6.01 -23.85
CA ASN A 236 -6.60 5.80 -25.25
C ASN A 236 -7.11 4.36 -25.47
N THR A 237 -8.13 3.97 -24.70
CA THR A 237 -8.72 2.64 -24.79
C THR A 237 -9.50 2.50 -26.10
N ASN A 238 -8.80 2.18 -27.16
CA ASN A 238 -9.46 1.59 -28.31
C ASN A 238 -9.59 0.06 -28.10
N SER A 239 -10.60 -0.54 -28.71
CA SER A 239 -10.84 -1.97 -28.59
C SER A 239 -9.65 -2.85 -29.01
N ILE A 240 -8.78 -2.36 -29.89
CA ILE A 240 -7.63 -3.08 -30.41
C ILE A 240 -6.55 -3.21 -29.33
N SER A 241 -6.14 -2.11 -28.69
CA SER A 241 -5.14 -2.14 -27.61
C SER A 241 -5.58 -2.97 -26.42
N LEU A 242 -6.88 -3.00 -26.14
CA LEU A 242 -7.44 -3.83 -25.10
C LEU A 242 -7.34 -5.33 -25.45
N PHE A 243 -7.63 -5.71 -26.68
CA PHE A 243 -7.48 -7.09 -27.16
C PHE A 243 -6.04 -7.55 -27.12
N GLU A 244 -5.12 -6.72 -27.62
CA GLU A 244 -3.70 -7.03 -27.62
C GLU A 244 -3.14 -7.21 -26.23
N THR A 245 -3.44 -6.30 -25.30
CA THR A 245 -3.00 -6.41 -23.89
C THR A 245 -3.58 -7.65 -23.22
N LYS A 246 -4.87 -7.92 -23.41
CA LYS A 246 -5.50 -9.13 -22.88
C LYS A 246 -4.80 -10.39 -23.39
N ASP A 247 -4.54 -10.47 -24.68
CA ASP A 247 -3.91 -11.64 -25.30
C ASP A 247 -2.46 -11.83 -24.79
N ILE A 248 -1.70 -10.75 -24.65
CA ILE A 248 -0.36 -10.77 -24.05
C ILE A 248 -0.41 -11.32 -22.62
N VAL A 249 -1.28 -10.77 -21.78
CA VAL A 249 -1.41 -11.18 -20.39
C VAL A 249 -1.83 -12.64 -20.29
N LEU A 250 -2.88 -13.03 -20.98
CA LEU A 250 -3.38 -14.42 -20.94
C LEU A 250 -2.32 -15.42 -21.41
N ARG A 251 -1.62 -15.16 -22.51
CA ARG A 251 -0.52 -16.05 -22.98
C ARG A 251 0.57 -16.22 -21.95
N LYS A 252 0.90 -15.17 -21.20
CA LYS A 252 1.97 -15.23 -20.22
C LYS A 252 1.55 -15.86 -18.89
N ILE A 253 0.29 -15.73 -18.48
CA ILE A 253 -0.17 -16.24 -17.18
C ILE A 253 -0.83 -17.62 -17.24
N ILE A 254 -1.45 -18.00 -18.36
CA ILE A 254 -2.14 -19.30 -18.51
C ILE A 254 -1.28 -20.49 -18.05
N PRO A 255 0.01 -20.60 -18.45
CA PRO A 255 0.86 -21.71 -18.02
C PRO A 255 0.98 -21.81 -16.50
N PHE A 256 1.01 -20.66 -15.82
CA PHE A 256 1.07 -20.61 -14.34
C PHE A 256 -0.27 -20.98 -13.71
N MET A 257 -1.37 -20.46 -14.23
CA MET A 257 -2.71 -20.72 -13.69
C MET A 257 -3.12 -22.18 -13.77
N HIS A 258 -2.67 -22.90 -14.79
CA HIS A 258 -2.90 -24.34 -14.90
C HIS A 258 -2.17 -25.18 -13.82
N PHE A 259 -1.11 -24.65 -13.23
CA PHE A 259 -0.38 -25.33 -12.16
C PHE A 259 -0.89 -24.98 -10.76
N VAL A 260 -1.40 -23.77 -10.58
CA VAL A 260 -1.60 -23.21 -9.23
C VAL A 260 -3.05 -23.19 -8.79
N HIS A 261 -4.01 -23.11 -9.71
CA HIS A 261 -5.45 -23.09 -9.46
C HIS A 261 -5.87 -22.22 -8.26
N PRO A 262 -5.61 -20.89 -8.28
CA PRO A 262 -5.92 -20.04 -7.15
C PRO A 262 -7.42 -20.05 -6.82
N SER A 263 -7.75 -20.03 -5.54
CA SER A 263 -9.13 -19.84 -5.12
C SER A 263 -9.61 -18.41 -5.36
N VAL A 264 -8.73 -17.44 -5.16
CA VAL A 264 -8.98 -16.01 -5.39
C VAL A 264 -7.89 -15.43 -6.26
N LEU A 265 -8.26 -14.80 -7.38
CA LEU A 265 -7.38 -13.98 -8.21
C LEU A 265 -7.81 -12.52 -8.11
N ILE A 266 -6.91 -11.66 -7.66
CA ILE A 266 -7.09 -10.22 -7.70
C ILE A 266 -6.26 -9.66 -8.84
N VAL A 267 -6.87 -8.87 -9.71
CA VAL A 267 -6.26 -8.31 -10.92
C VAL A 267 -6.14 -6.80 -10.75
N GLY A 268 -4.91 -6.28 -10.82
CA GLY A 268 -4.60 -4.85 -10.71
C GLY A 268 -3.89 -4.29 -11.95
N GLY A 269 -3.64 -3.00 -11.94
CA GLY A 269 -2.94 -2.30 -13.02
C GLY A 269 -3.80 -2.06 -14.25
N ALA A 270 -3.22 -2.18 -15.43
CA ALA A 270 -3.88 -1.84 -16.72
C ALA A 270 -5.23 -2.55 -16.95
N LEU A 271 -5.44 -3.73 -16.36
CA LEU A 271 -6.66 -4.51 -16.52
C LEU A 271 -7.71 -4.25 -15.42
N ALA A 272 -7.45 -3.40 -14.46
CA ALA A 272 -8.32 -3.18 -13.31
C ALA A 272 -9.35 -2.06 -13.50
N SER A 273 -9.20 -1.19 -14.50
CA SER A 273 -10.17 -0.13 -14.76
C SER A 273 -11.56 -0.69 -15.03
N GLN A 274 -12.60 0.05 -14.64
CA GLN A 274 -13.99 -0.42 -14.71
C GLN A 274 -14.39 -0.86 -16.12
N ASP A 275 -13.93 -0.14 -17.15
CA ASP A 275 -14.24 -0.43 -18.54
C ASP A 275 -13.54 -1.69 -19.03
N VAL A 276 -12.32 -1.95 -18.57
CA VAL A 276 -11.50 -3.09 -18.98
C VAL A 276 -11.85 -4.34 -18.21
N SER A 277 -12.11 -4.23 -16.92
CA SER A 277 -12.37 -5.36 -16.02
C SER A 277 -13.57 -6.21 -16.45
N SER A 278 -14.64 -5.58 -16.90
CA SER A 278 -15.84 -6.29 -17.42
C SER A 278 -15.53 -7.12 -18.67
N PHE A 279 -14.63 -6.62 -19.51
CA PHE A 279 -14.24 -7.27 -20.76
C PHE A 279 -13.35 -8.50 -20.54
N VAL A 280 -12.47 -8.49 -19.53
CA VAL A 280 -11.53 -9.59 -19.26
C VAL A 280 -12.04 -10.60 -18.22
N TYR A 281 -13.09 -10.27 -17.50
CA TYR A 281 -13.62 -11.10 -16.40
C TYR A 281 -13.94 -12.53 -16.83
N SER A 282 -14.62 -12.70 -17.98
CA SER A 282 -15.02 -14.02 -18.48
C SER A 282 -13.82 -14.90 -18.82
N ASP A 283 -12.75 -14.31 -19.33
CA ASP A 283 -11.52 -15.03 -19.70
C ASP A 283 -10.82 -15.57 -18.45
N PHE A 284 -10.73 -14.78 -17.38
CA PHE A 284 -10.16 -15.24 -16.11
C PHE A 284 -11.03 -16.30 -15.44
N LYS A 285 -12.36 -16.17 -15.54
CA LYS A 285 -13.28 -17.22 -15.05
C LYS A 285 -13.14 -18.54 -15.80
N ALA A 286 -12.84 -18.52 -17.09
CA ALA A 286 -12.59 -19.71 -17.90
C ALA A 286 -11.35 -20.51 -17.43
N LEU A 287 -10.47 -19.91 -16.62
CA LEU A 287 -9.33 -20.60 -16.00
C LEU A 287 -9.69 -21.39 -14.73
N ASN A 288 -10.98 -21.61 -14.45
CA ASN A 288 -11.51 -22.32 -13.27
C ASN A 288 -11.13 -21.66 -11.93
N ILE A 289 -10.97 -20.34 -11.91
CA ILE A 289 -10.74 -19.57 -10.69
C ILE A 289 -12.07 -19.32 -10.00
N SER A 290 -12.17 -19.67 -8.71
CA SER A 290 -13.42 -19.58 -7.96
C SER A 290 -13.92 -18.14 -7.84
N GLU A 291 -13.01 -17.22 -7.55
CA GLU A 291 -13.32 -15.79 -7.39
C GLU A 291 -12.31 -14.92 -8.12
N VAL A 292 -12.79 -14.00 -8.97
CA VAL A 292 -11.96 -12.98 -9.64
C VAL A 292 -12.43 -11.62 -9.20
N LYS A 293 -11.50 -10.82 -8.67
CA LYS A 293 -11.71 -9.43 -8.26
C LYS A 293 -10.79 -8.51 -9.05
N PHE A 294 -11.19 -7.26 -9.17
CA PHE A 294 -10.35 -6.22 -9.76
C PHE A 294 -10.01 -5.18 -8.70
N ASP A 295 -8.76 -4.77 -8.68
CA ASP A 295 -8.20 -3.83 -7.72
C ASP A 295 -7.69 -2.59 -8.47
N ASP A 296 -8.44 -1.52 -8.34
CA ASP A 296 -8.10 -0.18 -8.82
C ASP A 296 -7.51 0.71 -7.73
N SER A 297 -7.11 0.11 -6.60
CA SER A 297 -6.66 0.85 -5.43
C SER A 297 -5.43 1.71 -5.73
N ASN A 298 -5.43 2.86 -5.09
CA ASN A 298 -4.32 3.78 -5.13
C ASN A 298 -3.14 3.24 -4.30
N PHE A 299 -2.04 2.95 -4.95
CA PHE A 299 -0.82 2.46 -4.31
C PHE A 299 -0.28 3.38 -3.21
N ALA A 300 -0.51 4.68 -3.30
CA ALA A 300 -0.09 5.61 -2.27
C ALA A 300 -0.73 5.27 -0.91
N LYS A 301 -1.97 4.77 -0.89
CA LYS A 301 -2.62 4.30 0.34
C LYS A 301 -1.91 3.10 0.94
N SER A 302 -1.60 2.09 0.13
CA SER A 302 -0.87 0.90 0.57
C SER A 302 0.52 1.26 1.11
N ILE A 303 1.20 2.20 0.45
CA ILE A 303 2.50 2.70 0.87
C ILE A 303 2.42 3.44 2.20
N ALA A 304 1.40 4.27 2.43
CA ALA A 304 1.17 4.94 3.72
C ALA A 304 0.92 3.91 4.85
N CYS A 305 0.13 2.87 4.60
CA CYS A 305 -0.06 1.77 5.56
C CYS A 305 1.24 1.04 5.88
N PHE A 306 2.10 0.84 4.88
CA PHE A 306 3.42 0.27 5.09
C PHE A 306 4.34 1.17 5.90
N ALA A 307 4.36 2.47 5.63
CA ALA A 307 5.10 3.45 6.41
C ALA A 307 4.66 3.41 7.88
N MET A 308 3.36 3.28 8.12
CA MET A 308 2.79 3.10 9.46
C MET A 308 3.28 1.81 10.13
N SER A 309 3.23 0.68 9.43
CA SER A 309 3.70 -0.61 9.95
C SER A 309 5.18 -0.60 10.30
N LYS A 310 6.01 0.05 9.50
CA LYS A 310 7.45 0.19 9.76
C LYS A 310 7.74 1.10 10.95
N PHE A 311 6.98 2.16 11.11
CA PHE A 311 7.15 3.10 12.21
C PHE A 311 6.83 2.46 13.57
N PHE A 312 5.72 1.74 13.63
CA PHE A 312 5.39 0.97 14.81
C PHE A 312 6.09 -0.38 14.67
N LYS A 313 7.10 -0.66 15.45
CA LYS A 313 7.81 -1.96 15.53
C LYS A 313 6.90 -3.14 15.87
N GLY A 314 5.69 -3.16 15.30
CA GLY A 314 4.83 -4.32 15.27
C GLY A 314 5.54 -5.36 14.41
N ARG A 315 5.57 -6.62 14.88
CA ARG A 315 6.05 -7.78 14.13
C ARG A 315 5.66 -7.60 12.67
N GLU A 316 6.60 -7.80 11.79
CA GLU A 316 6.38 -7.81 10.37
C GLU A 316 5.08 -8.56 10.10
N TRP A 317 4.05 -7.86 9.72
CA TRP A 317 2.71 -8.40 9.37
C TRP A 317 2.82 -9.57 8.39
N TYR A 318 4.01 -9.79 7.86
CA TYR A 318 4.35 -10.55 6.68
C TYR A 318 5.13 -11.83 6.96
N HIS A 319 5.59 -12.09 8.20
CA HIS A 319 6.44 -13.23 8.50
C HIS A 319 5.85 -14.21 9.52
N SER A 320 4.63 -14.01 9.98
CA SER A 320 4.04 -14.84 11.03
C SER A 320 2.77 -15.59 10.59
N GLN A 321 2.76 -16.09 9.36
CA GLN A 321 1.84 -17.18 9.01
C GLN A 321 2.50 -18.14 8.04
#